data_14444c20326ddf32b23df05ee24db818
#
_entry.id   14444c20326ddf32b23df05ee24db818
#
_cell.length_a   1.000
_cell.length_b   1.000
_cell.length_c   1.000
_cell.angle_alpha   90.00
_cell.angle_beta   90.00
_cell.angle_gamma   90.00
#
_symmetry.space_group_name_H-M   'P 1'
#
loop_
_entity.id
_entity.type
_entity.pdbx_description
1 polymer ?
#
loop_
_entity_poly.entity_id
_entity_poly.type
_entity_poly.pdbx_seq_one_letter_code
_entity_poly.pdbx_strand_id
1 'polypeptide(L)'
;MKKILFFAVALMSFVAIGCEKDYSPSPTTRADFQQAYPDAVDVEWEREHGHIVAEFKLPGVSNDCEAWFKKDGTWVLTTYDIKVSELPEAVLNAFQSEYGAATPIDGVEYIEKSNGDKQYVIEFETFEASGEIDVFLSYSPDGKLLNQWVNIYYDYIYDLL
;
A
#
# COMPACT_ATOMS: atom_id res chain seq x y z
N MET A 1 -16.26 -59.20 8.89
CA MET A 1 -15.32 -58.39 9.67
C MET A 1 -15.21 -57.05 8.96
N LYS A 2 -15.93 -56.04 9.46
CA LYS A 2 -15.93 -54.67 8.89
C LYS A 2 -14.82 -53.86 9.55
N LYS A 3 -13.82 -53.43 8.79
CA LYS A 3 -12.78 -52.51 9.27
C LYS A 3 -13.31 -51.06 9.17
N ILE A 4 -13.53 -50.45 10.34
CA ILE A 4 -13.88 -49.02 10.45
C ILE A 4 -12.60 -48.24 10.38
N LEU A 5 -12.45 -47.43 9.32
CA LEU A 5 -11.34 -46.52 9.14
C LEU A 5 -11.70 -45.18 9.82
N PHE A 6 -11.04 -44.87 10.93
CA PHE A 6 -11.14 -43.57 11.58
C PHE A 6 -10.34 -42.55 10.78
N PHE A 7 -11.02 -41.63 10.07
CA PHE A 7 -10.41 -40.44 9.54
C PHE A 7 -10.26 -39.41 10.68
N ALA A 8 -9.05 -39.23 11.17
CA ALA A 8 -8.71 -38.11 12.03
C ALA A 8 -8.63 -36.85 11.15
N VAL A 9 -9.67 -36.01 11.20
CA VAL A 9 -9.65 -34.66 10.64
C VAL A 9 -8.81 -33.81 11.58
N ALA A 10 -7.56 -33.55 11.21
CA ALA A 10 -6.75 -32.54 11.84
C ALA A 10 -7.33 -31.16 11.48
N LEU A 11 -8.04 -30.55 12.42
CA LEU A 11 -8.43 -29.15 12.36
C LEU A 11 -7.15 -28.32 12.47
N MET A 12 -6.55 -27.96 11.33
CA MET A 12 -5.57 -26.87 11.29
C MET A 12 -6.36 -25.58 11.55
N SER A 13 -6.28 -25.09 12.77
CA SER A 13 -6.69 -23.74 13.11
C SER A 13 -5.70 -22.78 12.43
N PHE A 14 -6.04 -22.33 11.24
CA PHE A 14 -5.43 -21.13 10.68
C PHE A 14 -5.82 -19.99 11.61
N VAL A 15 -4.88 -19.51 12.40
CA VAL A 15 -4.97 -18.19 13.00
C VAL A 15 -4.75 -17.23 11.82
N ALA A 16 -5.84 -16.87 11.14
CA ALA A 16 -5.85 -15.74 10.27
C ALA A 16 -5.55 -14.53 11.19
N ILE A 17 -4.36 -13.95 11.07
CA ILE A 17 -4.12 -12.56 11.46
C ILE A 17 -4.88 -11.78 10.39
N GLY A 18 -6.20 -11.68 10.55
CA GLY A 18 -7.08 -11.08 9.58
C GLY A 18 -7.08 -9.57 9.75
N CYS A 19 -7.02 -8.85 8.66
CA CYS A 19 -7.63 -7.53 8.56
C CYS A 19 -9.05 -7.67 9.13
N GLU A 20 -9.40 -6.86 10.12
CA GLU A 20 -10.75 -6.82 10.68
C GLU A 20 -11.55 -5.88 9.77
N LYS A 21 -12.10 -6.44 8.68
CA LYS A 21 -13.03 -5.71 7.79
C LYS A 21 -14.28 -5.33 8.59
N ASP A 22 -14.85 -4.17 8.28
CA ASP A 22 -15.98 -3.56 9.00
C ASP A 22 -15.61 -2.91 10.35
N TYR A 23 -14.37 -2.47 10.53
CA TYR A 23 -13.98 -1.70 11.69
C TYR A 23 -14.67 -0.32 11.70
N SER A 24 -15.15 0.13 12.85
CA SER A 24 -15.73 1.47 13.02
C SER A 24 -14.80 2.32 13.88
N PRO A 25 -14.05 3.29 13.30
CA PRO A 25 -13.18 4.17 14.07
C PRO A 25 -13.96 5.14 14.95
N SER A 26 -13.25 5.88 15.80
CA SER A 26 -13.86 6.88 16.66
C SER A 26 -14.62 7.94 15.86
N PRO A 27 -15.68 8.57 16.41
CA PRO A 27 -16.37 9.67 15.75
C PRO A 27 -15.43 10.82 15.36
N THR A 28 -14.41 11.09 16.19
CA THR A 28 -13.39 12.11 15.90
C THR A 28 -12.56 11.75 14.69
N THR A 29 -12.01 10.53 14.64
CA THR A 29 -11.21 10.05 13.48
C THR A 29 -12.00 10.13 12.18
N ARG A 30 -13.30 9.76 12.22
CA ARG A 30 -14.17 9.87 11.04
C ARG A 30 -14.41 11.33 10.63
N ALA A 31 -14.59 12.23 11.59
CA ALA A 31 -14.80 13.65 11.31
C ALA A 31 -13.54 14.29 10.71
N ASP A 32 -12.36 13.96 11.24
CA ASP A 32 -11.07 14.45 10.74
C ASP A 32 -10.81 13.94 9.32
N PHE A 33 -11.08 12.64 9.07
CA PHE A 33 -11.04 12.07 7.73
C PHE A 33 -11.98 12.77 6.76
N GLN A 34 -13.25 12.95 7.13
CA GLN A 34 -14.25 13.62 6.28
C GLN A 34 -13.89 15.08 5.99
N GLN A 35 -13.22 15.76 6.93
CA GLN A 35 -12.73 17.12 6.72
C GLN A 35 -11.55 17.14 5.75
N ALA A 36 -10.64 16.16 5.83
CA ALA A 36 -9.48 16.05 4.94
C ALA A 36 -9.89 15.60 3.52
N TYR A 37 -10.88 14.72 3.43
CA TYR A 37 -11.34 14.11 2.18
C TYR A 37 -12.86 14.27 2.00
N PRO A 38 -13.36 15.52 1.79
CA PRO A 38 -14.80 15.78 1.73
C PRO A 38 -15.50 15.09 0.55
N ASP A 39 -14.75 14.79 -0.52
CA ASP A 39 -15.26 14.15 -1.73
C ASP A 39 -15.02 12.63 -1.77
N ALA A 40 -14.54 12.03 -0.68
CA ALA A 40 -14.31 10.60 -0.59
C ALA A 40 -15.61 9.81 -0.72
N VAL A 41 -15.59 8.75 -1.54
CA VAL A 41 -16.68 7.80 -1.74
C VAL A 41 -16.20 6.39 -1.50
N ASP A 42 -17.12 5.44 -1.31
CA ASP A 42 -16.82 4.01 -1.08
C ASP A 42 -15.84 3.78 0.08
N VAL A 43 -16.03 4.52 1.18
CA VAL A 43 -15.11 4.48 2.32
C VAL A 43 -15.31 3.22 3.14
N GLU A 44 -14.29 2.38 3.19
CA GLU A 44 -14.20 1.19 4.04
C GLU A 44 -13.16 1.42 5.13
N TRP A 45 -13.42 0.87 6.33
CA TRP A 45 -12.51 1.02 7.46
C TRP A 45 -12.06 -0.34 7.95
N GLU A 46 -10.77 -0.47 8.20
CA GLU A 46 -10.21 -1.69 8.75
C GLU A 46 -9.12 -1.43 9.79
N ARG A 47 -8.66 -2.51 10.41
CA ARG A 47 -7.46 -2.50 11.25
C ARG A 47 -6.40 -3.36 10.63
N GLU A 48 -5.25 -2.76 10.43
CA GLU A 48 -4.13 -3.43 9.83
C GLU A 48 -2.82 -3.06 10.54
N HIS A 49 -2.03 -4.08 10.92
CA HIS A 49 -0.73 -3.91 11.59
C HIS A 49 -0.71 -2.90 12.74
N GLY A 50 -1.83 -2.82 13.46
CA GLY A 50 -1.94 -1.93 14.62
C GLY A 50 -2.32 -0.50 14.28
N HIS A 51 -2.61 -0.21 13.03
CA HIS A 51 -3.14 1.05 12.53
C HIS A 51 -4.64 0.94 12.22
N ILE A 52 -5.26 2.07 11.99
CA ILE A 52 -6.60 2.22 11.43
C ILE A 52 -6.39 2.67 10.00
N VAL A 53 -7.01 1.98 9.05
CA VAL A 53 -6.94 2.28 7.63
C VAL A 53 -8.31 2.67 7.11
N ALA A 54 -8.38 3.71 6.31
CA ALA A 54 -9.52 4.07 5.48
C ALA A 54 -9.16 3.82 4.03
N GLU A 55 -9.75 2.81 3.40
CA GLU A 55 -9.76 2.64 1.95
C GLU A 55 -10.89 3.49 1.36
N PHE A 56 -10.62 4.25 0.31
CA PHE A 56 -11.62 5.13 -0.30
C PHE A 56 -11.27 5.50 -1.73
N LYS A 57 -12.24 6.09 -2.44
CA LYS A 57 -12.06 6.62 -3.78
C LYS A 57 -12.25 8.12 -3.82
N LEU A 58 -11.48 8.78 -4.68
CA LEU A 58 -11.63 10.21 -4.97
C LEU A 58 -12.08 10.42 -6.42
N PRO A 59 -12.98 11.39 -6.69
CA PRO A 59 -13.34 11.76 -8.05
C PRO A 59 -12.13 12.21 -8.86
N GLY A 60 -11.92 11.58 -10.03
CA GLY A 60 -10.79 11.90 -10.92
C GLY A 60 -9.49 11.15 -10.62
N VAL A 61 -9.41 10.43 -9.52
CA VAL A 61 -8.36 9.43 -9.24
C VAL A 61 -8.89 8.09 -9.73
N SER A 62 -8.12 7.39 -10.54
CA SER A 62 -8.60 6.17 -11.22
C SER A 62 -8.61 4.94 -10.33
N ASN A 63 -7.97 5.00 -9.19
CA ASN A 63 -7.70 3.86 -8.31
C ASN A 63 -7.99 4.19 -6.85
N ASP A 64 -7.81 3.21 -6.00
CA ASP A 64 -8.09 3.30 -4.58
C ASP A 64 -7.04 4.16 -3.85
N CYS A 65 -7.45 4.77 -2.76
CA CYS A 65 -6.61 5.54 -1.86
C CYS A 65 -6.69 4.93 -0.47
N GLU A 66 -5.61 4.99 0.30
CA GLU A 66 -5.59 4.53 1.68
C GLU A 66 -5.06 5.62 2.62
N ALA A 67 -5.84 5.97 3.62
CA ALA A 67 -5.40 6.87 4.68
C ALA A 67 -5.14 6.08 5.96
N TRP A 68 -3.91 6.18 6.47
CA TRP A 68 -3.40 5.43 7.61
C TRP A 68 -3.35 6.30 8.87
N PHE A 69 -3.92 5.78 9.95
CA PHE A 69 -4.00 6.45 11.25
C PHE A 69 -3.44 5.57 12.36
N LYS A 70 -2.84 6.19 13.36
CA LYS A 70 -2.52 5.51 14.62
C LYS A 70 -3.81 5.08 15.33
N LYS A 71 -3.68 4.21 16.34
CA LYS A 71 -4.81 3.77 17.19
C LYS A 71 -5.57 4.91 17.87
N ASP A 72 -4.90 6.02 18.12
CA ASP A 72 -5.49 7.22 18.72
C ASP A 72 -6.21 8.12 17.71
N GLY A 73 -6.17 7.76 16.43
CA GLY A 73 -6.78 8.51 15.33
C GLY A 73 -5.86 9.56 14.70
N THR A 74 -4.60 9.66 15.13
CA THR A 74 -3.64 10.58 14.51
C THR A 74 -3.29 10.09 13.09
N TRP A 75 -3.48 10.93 12.07
CA TRP A 75 -3.09 10.64 10.70
C TRP A 75 -1.57 10.49 10.56
N VAL A 76 -1.15 9.48 9.80
CA VAL A 76 0.25 9.15 9.56
C VAL A 76 0.64 9.47 8.12
N LEU A 77 -0.05 8.87 7.17
CA LEU A 77 0.19 9.05 5.74
C LEU A 77 -1.08 8.70 4.94
N THR A 78 -1.07 9.06 3.67
CA THR A 78 -2.05 8.60 2.68
C THR A 78 -1.33 8.17 1.42
N THR A 79 -1.74 7.03 0.86
CA THR A 79 -1.29 6.54 -0.44
C THR A 79 -2.36 6.79 -1.49
N TYR A 80 -1.90 7.00 -2.71
CA TYR A 80 -2.75 7.22 -3.88
C TYR A 80 -2.14 6.44 -5.04
N ASP A 81 -2.86 5.48 -5.57
CA ASP A 81 -2.50 4.90 -6.85
C ASP A 81 -2.62 5.95 -7.94
N ILE A 82 -1.56 6.16 -8.69
CA ILE A 82 -1.50 7.14 -9.76
C ILE A 82 -1.03 6.50 -11.07
N LYS A 83 -1.24 7.20 -12.18
CA LYS A 83 -0.71 6.75 -13.46
C LYS A 83 0.76 7.14 -13.61
N VAL A 84 1.51 6.36 -14.40
CA VAL A 84 2.90 6.70 -14.77
C VAL A 84 3.02 8.12 -15.35
N SER A 85 1.99 8.59 -16.08
CA SER A 85 1.95 9.94 -16.65
C SER A 85 1.80 11.06 -15.62
N GLU A 86 1.51 10.74 -14.37
CA GLU A 86 1.36 11.68 -13.25
C GLU A 86 2.64 11.76 -12.40
N LEU A 87 3.64 10.90 -12.69
CA LEU A 87 4.95 11.00 -12.06
C LEU A 87 5.62 12.34 -12.37
N PRO A 88 6.30 12.96 -11.38
CA PRO A 88 7.22 14.05 -11.67
C PRO A 88 8.28 13.63 -12.70
N GLU A 89 8.61 14.50 -13.64
CA GLU A 89 9.63 14.23 -14.66
C GLU A 89 10.96 13.81 -14.06
N ALA A 90 11.36 14.42 -12.92
CA ALA A 90 12.59 14.06 -12.22
C ALA A 90 12.60 12.61 -11.72
N VAL A 91 11.47 12.11 -11.21
CA VAL A 91 11.31 10.72 -10.75
C VAL A 91 11.38 9.75 -11.93
N LEU A 92 10.61 10.03 -12.99
CA LEU A 92 10.61 9.20 -14.19
C LEU A 92 11.99 9.14 -14.84
N ASN A 93 12.68 10.27 -14.95
CA ASN A 93 14.04 10.34 -15.50
C ASN A 93 15.05 9.58 -14.63
N ALA A 94 14.95 9.66 -13.30
CA ALA A 94 15.82 8.91 -12.40
C ALA A 94 15.63 7.40 -12.59
N PHE A 95 14.38 6.92 -12.63
CA PHE A 95 14.06 5.52 -12.89
C PHE A 95 14.59 5.06 -14.27
N GLN A 96 14.28 5.79 -15.33
CA GLN A 96 14.67 5.43 -16.70
C GLN A 96 16.20 5.46 -16.91
N SER A 97 16.91 6.32 -16.19
CA SER A 97 18.38 6.39 -16.25
C SER A 97 19.06 5.15 -15.68
N GLU A 98 18.44 4.54 -14.65
CA GLU A 98 18.99 3.36 -13.97
C GLU A 98 18.54 2.06 -14.66
N TYR A 99 17.24 1.95 -14.96
CA TYR A 99 16.62 0.71 -15.43
C TYR A 99 16.31 0.71 -16.94
N GLY A 100 16.40 1.88 -17.59
CA GLY A 100 16.13 2.03 -19.01
C GLY A 100 14.68 2.46 -19.32
N ALA A 101 14.52 3.25 -20.37
CA ALA A 101 13.20 3.78 -20.77
C ALA A 101 12.22 2.72 -21.29
N ALA A 102 12.70 1.50 -21.60
CA ALA A 102 11.87 0.40 -22.07
C ALA A 102 11.43 -0.56 -20.96
N THR A 103 11.87 -0.34 -19.71
CA THR A 103 11.46 -1.15 -18.56
C THR A 103 9.99 -0.88 -18.26
N PRO A 104 9.12 -1.91 -18.26
CA PRO A 104 7.73 -1.74 -17.87
C PRO A 104 7.64 -1.27 -16.43
N ILE A 105 6.66 -0.44 -16.13
CA ILE A 105 6.27 -0.04 -14.78
C ILE A 105 4.90 -0.66 -14.53
N ASP A 106 4.78 -1.47 -13.47
CA ASP A 106 3.57 -2.22 -13.15
C ASP A 106 2.63 -1.43 -12.26
N GLY A 107 3.19 -0.66 -11.33
CA GLY A 107 2.45 0.20 -10.42
C GLY A 107 3.17 1.49 -10.07
N VAL A 108 2.41 2.52 -9.73
CA VAL A 108 2.94 3.78 -9.19
C VAL A 108 2.04 4.27 -8.08
N GLU A 109 2.63 4.56 -6.94
CA GLU A 109 1.94 5.21 -5.83
C GLU A 109 2.55 6.57 -5.48
N TYR A 110 1.69 7.53 -5.18
CA TYR A 110 2.05 8.76 -4.52
C TYR A 110 1.73 8.66 -3.03
N ILE A 111 2.67 9.05 -2.17
CA ILE A 111 2.53 8.99 -0.71
C ILE A 111 2.73 10.37 -0.12
N GLU A 112 1.76 10.82 0.67
CA GLU A 112 1.83 12.04 1.46
C GLU A 112 1.86 11.70 2.94
N LYS A 113 2.89 12.19 3.67
CA LYS A 113 3.07 11.93 5.10
C LYS A 113 2.66 13.12 5.97
N SER A 114 2.29 12.83 7.20
CA SER A 114 1.85 13.84 8.18
C SER A 114 2.90 14.90 8.52
N ASN A 115 4.18 14.62 8.29
CA ASN A 115 5.28 15.58 8.43
C ASN A 115 5.48 16.49 7.20
N GLY A 116 4.66 16.31 6.15
CA GLY A 116 4.73 17.05 4.90
C GLY A 116 5.63 16.44 3.83
N ASP A 117 6.32 15.34 4.14
CA ASP A 117 7.12 14.61 3.15
C ASP A 117 6.23 13.98 2.08
N LYS A 118 6.73 13.98 0.85
CA LYS A 118 6.09 13.38 -0.32
C LYS A 118 7.03 12.38 -0.95
N GLN A 119 6.49 11.24 -1.36
CA GLN A 119 7.26 10.17 -2.00
C GLN A 119 6.47 9.60 -3.18
N TYR A 120 7.18 9.01 -4.13
CA TYR A 120 6.63 8.26 -5.25
C TYR A 120 7.25 6.88 -5.24
N VAL A 121 6.43 5.85 -5.20
CA VAL A 121 6.90 4.46 -5.27
C VAL A 121 6.61 3.93 -6.67
N ILE A 122 7.61 3.37 -7.30
CA ILE A 122 7.51 2.69 -8.59
C ILE A 122 7.69 1.20 -8.34
N GLU A 123 6.72 0.41 -8.78
CA GLU A 123 6.76 -1.05 -8.81
C GLU A 123 7.09 -1.52 -10.23
N PHE A 124 8.00 -2.46 -10.34
CA PHE A 124 8.36 -3.11 -11.60
C PHE A 124 8.98 -4.47 -11.36
N GLU A 125 8.95 -5.32 -12.37
CA GLU A 125 9.56 -6.64 -12.35
C GLU A 125 10.93 -6.64 -13.04
N THR A 126 11.85 -7.43 -12.50
CA THR A 126 13.14 -7.74 -13.14
C THR A 126 13.41 -9.23 -13.04
N PHE A 127 14.44 -9.72 -13.77
CA PHE A 127 14.79 -11.13 -13.81
C PHE A 127 16.19 -11.36 -13.31
N GLU A 128 16.31 -12.29 -12.36
CA GLU A 128 17.58 -12.84 -11.91
C GLU A 128 17.70 -14.34 -12.27
N ALA A 129 18.82 -14.95 -11.93
CA ALA A 129 19.02 -16.38 -12.15
C ALA A 129 18.00 -17.27 -11.39
N SER A 130 17.39 -16.75 -10.33
CA SER A 130 16.38 -17.40 -9.50
C SER A 130 14.97 -17.29 -10.07
N GLY A 131 14.73 -16.40 -11.06
CA GLY A 131 13.42 -16.12 -11.65
C GLY A 131 13.08 -14.64 -11.64
N GLU A 132 11.80 -14.37 -11.74
CA GLU A 132 11.20 -13.04 -11.65
C GLU A 132 11.24 -12.49 -10.23
N ILE A 133 11.52 -11.21 -10.09
CA ILE A 133 11.61 -10.49 -8.82
C ILE A 133 10.86 -9.17 -8.91
N ASP A 134 10.02 -8.92 -7.91
CA ASP A 134 9.35 -7.64 -7.71
C ASP A 134 10.29 -6.64 -7.05
N VAL A 135 10.34 -5.43 -7.58
CA VAL A 135 11.16 -4.33 -7.06
C VAL A 135 10.29 -3.10 -6.85
N PHE A 136 10.38 -2.54 -5.64
CA PHE A 136 9.73 -1.29 -5.27
C PHE A 136 10.80 -0.23 -4.99
N LEU A 137 10.69 0.91 -5.64
CA LEU A 137 11.63 2.03 -5.50
C LEU A 137 10.91 3.28 -5.04
N SER A 138 11.25 3.78 -3.86
CA SER A 138 10.72 5.06 -3.37
C SER A 138 11.63 6.22 -3.72
N TYR A 139 11.06 7.26 -4.32
CA TYR A 139 11.74 8.49 -4.70
C TYR A 139 11.13 9.72 -4.02
N SER A 140 11.97 10.70 -3.69
CA SER A 140 11.51 12.06 -3.42
C SER A 140 11.04 12.77 -4.71
N PRO A 141 10.25 13.85 -4.63
CA PRO A 141 9.73 14.55 -5.82
C PRO A 141 10.81 15.07 -6.78
N ASP A 142 12.03 15.30 -6.30
CA ASP A 142 13.19 15.70 -7.09
C ASP A 142 13.98 14.54 -7.72
N GLY A 143 13.46 13.30 -7.61
CA GLY A 143 14.04 12.10 -8.24
C GLY A 143 15.17 11.45 -7.45
N LYS A 144 15.37 11.81 -6.19
CA LYS A 144 16.34 11.13 -5.33
C LYS A 144 15.77 9.82 -4.82
N LEU A 145 16.46 8.69 -5.03
CA LEU A 145 16.10 7.40 -4.46
C LEU A 145 16.20 7.46 -2.92
N LEU A 146 15.13 7.07 -2.25
CA LEU A 146 14.99 7.05 -0.79
C LEU A 146 15.10 5.63 -0.25
N ASN A 147 14.33 4.69 -0.80
CA ASN A 147 14.31 3.29 -0.39
C ASN A 147 14.20 2.37 -1.60
N GLN A 148 14.61 1.12 -1.40
CA GLN A 148 14.43 0.03 -2.35
C GLN A 148 14.04 -1.23 -1.58
N TRP A 149 13.00 -1.92 -2.04
CA TRP A 149 12.59 -3.23 -1.54
C TRP A 149 12.58 -4.22 -2.70
N VAL A 150 12.97 -5.46 -2.41
CA VAL A 150 13.11 -6.51 -3.40
C VAL A 150 12.54 -7.81 -2.85
N ASN A 151 11.65 -8.45 -3.59
CA ASN A 151 11.01 -9.73 -3.20
C ASN A 151 10.48 -9.73 -1.76
N ILE A 152 9.85 -8.65 -1.34
CA ILE A 152 9.25 -8.58 -0.01
C ILE A 152 7.95 -9.41 0.03
N TYR A 153 7.73 -10.11 1.16
CA TYR A 153 6.52 -10.90 1.41
C TYR A 153 5.49 -10.15 2.25
N TYR A 154 5.67 -8.85 2.42
CA TYR A 154 4.82 -7.95 3.17
C TYR A 154 4.71 -6.63 2.40
N ASP A 155 3.68 -5.85 2.70
CA ASP A 155 3.51 -4.55 2.10
C ASP A 155 4.59 -3.57 2.60
N TYR A 156 5.32 -2.93 1.68
CA TYR A 156 6.40 -1.98 2.00
C TYR A 156 5.89 -0.77 2.80
N ILE A 157 4.57 -0.52 2.78
CA ILE A 157 3.94 0.57 3.53
C ILE A 157 4.28 0.50 5.02
N TYR A 158 4.42 -0.72 5.57
CA TYR A 158 4.76 -0.91 6.99
C TYR A 158 6.13 -0.36 7.37
N ASP A 159 7.06 -0.26 6.43
CA ASP A 159 8.37 0.35 6.65
C ASP A 159 8.30 1.89 6.62
N LEU A 160 7.17 2.45 6.19
CA LEU A 160 6.93 3.88 6.08
C LEU A 160 6.08 4.45 7.22
N LEU A 161 5.38 3.57 7.98
CA LEU A 161 4.56 3.90 9.14
C LEU A 161 5.43 4.13 10.37
#